data_f4d4a4297232c82791899be34195735b
#
_entry.id   f4d4a4297232c82791899be34195735b
#
_cell.length_a   1.000
_cell.length_b   1.000
_cell.length_c   1.000
_cell.angle_alpha   90.00
_cell.angle_beta   90.00
_cell.angle_gamma   90.00
#
_symmetry.space_group_name_H-M   'P 1'
#
loop_
_entity.id
_entity.type
_entity.pdbx_description
1 polymer ?
#
loop_
_entity_poly.entity_id
_entity_poly.type
_entity_poly.pdbx_seq_one_letter_code
_entity_poly.pdbx_strand_id
1 'polypeptide(L)'
;MAAPQGPRDKLANKDIAIGIAVDIVSLCAVCAVSYGMSKYLSKYIQQQQMTTRPGNEQNKERLIKMLMNRERQELMDDEEENLIDDDVLREKIMRKVVTALELTDYEQAIAEDVIDPNDITISFKDVGGIDEMKAELFDLVVLPIVRPDLFQSDSGLVSPPRGILLYGSPGTGKTMLAKAIAKESGAAFVNVRLSSIMDKWFGESNKLVSATFSLARKLAPSVIFIDEIDTFLNQRDSGEGSASTSMKSEFLTLWDGMLSDSKNSKPITVLGATNRPYDVDQAILRRLPRTFEIGLPNAKSRLQILNLFLIKHKLTEDARNMIPAIAKVTEGYSGSDLKELW
;
A
#
# COMPACT_ATOMS: atom_id res chain seq x y z
N MET A 1 -66.96 -27.76 44.39
CA MET A 1 -67.18 -28.74 43.32
C MET A 1 -67.01 -28.01 41.98
N ALA A 2 -65.89 -28.18 41.32
CA ALA A 2 -65.63 -27.62 40.00
C ALA A 2 -66.05 -28.67 38.96
N ALA A 3 -66.92 -28.28 38.02
CA ALA A 3 -67.38 -29.14 36.93
C ALA A 3 -66.22 -29.46 35.95
N PRO A 4 -66.20 -30.69 35.40
CA PRO A 4 -65.15 -31.06 34.46
C PRO A 4 -65.36 -30.32 33.14
N GLN A 5 -64.30 -29.60 32.62
CA GLN A 5 -64.30 -29.00 31.32
C GLN A 5 -64.43 -30.07 30.21
N GLY A 6 -65.42 -29.89 29.33
CA GLY A 6 -65.78 -30.87 28.31
C GLY A 6 -64.76 -30.90 27.17
N PRO A 7 -64.74 -31.96 26.37
CA PRO A 7 -63.78 -32.17 25.29
C PRO A 7 -63.78 -31.10 24.20
N ARG A 8 -64.83 -30.25 24.09
CA ARG A 8 -64.96 -29.16 23.13
C ARG A 8 -64.01 -27.97 23.44
N ASP A 9 -63.72 -27.66 24.71
CA ASP A 9 -62.83 -26.57 25.10
C ASP A 9 -61.35 -26.88 24.84
N LYS A 10 -61.02 -28.17 24.89
CA LYS A 10 -59.64 -28.61 24.56
C LYS A 10 -59.29 -28.51 23.02
N LEU A 11 -60.29 -28.72 22.17
CA LEU A 11 -60.15 -28.57 20.72
C LEU A 11 -60.00 -27.08 20.32
N ALA A 12 -60.89 -26.21 20.86
CA ALA A 12 -60.85 -24.78 20.62
C ALA A 12 -59.52 -24.15 21.05
N ASN A 13 -58.93 -24.53 22.16
CA ASN A 13 -57.62 -24.07 22.63
C ASN A 13 -56.46 -24.59 21.76
N LYS A 14 -56.61 -25.77 21.14
CA LYS A 14 -55.60 -26.34 20.26
C LYS A 14 -55.57 -25.62 18.92
N ASP A 15 -56.71 -25.25 18.37
CA ASP A 15 -56.83 -24.50 17.12
C ASP A 15 -56.33 -23.05 17.28
N ILE A 16 -56.58 -22.41 18.41
CA ILE A 16 -56.04 -21.10 18.77
C ILE A 16 -54.50 -21.18 18.92
N ALA A 17 -53.97 -22.21 19.56
CA ALA A 17 -52.52 -22.38 19.71
C ALA A 17 -51.82 -22.63 18.37
N ILE A 18 -52.43 -23.37 17.46
CA ILE A 18 -51.93 -23.58 16.08
C ILE A 18 -51.98 -22.28 15.30
N GLY A 19 -53.05 -21.49 15.40
CA GLY A 19 -53.15 -20.17 14.77
C GLY A 19 -52.04 -19.24 15.21
N ILE A 20 -51.79 -19.11 16.50
CA ILE A 20 -50.71 -18.28 17.04
C ILE A 20 -49.34 -18.80 16.61
N ALA A 21 -49.10 -20.10 16.54
CA ALA A 21 -47.83 -20.66 16.06
C ALA A 21 -47.59 -20.35 14.60
N VAL A 22 -48.60 -20.41 13.74
CA VAL A 22 -48.52 -20.05 12.31
C VAL A 22 -48.20 -18.56 12.14
N ASP A 23 -48.82 -17.68 12.92
CA ASP A 23 -48.57 -16.24 12.89
C ASP A 23 -47.17 -15.90 13.34
N ILE A 24 -46.63 -16.55 14.36
CA ILE A 24 -45.24 -16.38 14.81
C ILE A 24 -44.26 -16.84 13.74
N VAL A 25 -44.46 -17.98 13.10
CA VAL A 25 -43.64 -18.48 12.03
C VAL A 25 -43.67 -17.54 10.83
N SER A 26 -44.86 -17.03 10.47
CA SER A 26 -45.04 -16.04 9.44
C SER A 26 -44.29 -14.72 9.73
N LEU A 27 -44.39 -14.23 10.96
CA LEU A 27 -43.68 -13.03 11.42
C LEU A 27 -42.16 -13.23 11.39
N CYS A 28 -41.66 -14.38 11.82
CA CYS A 28 -40.24 -14.73 11.75
C CYS A 28 -39.74 -14.80 10.29
N ALA A 29 -40.54 -15.35 9.37
CA ALA A 29 -40.21 -15.39 7.96
C ALA A 29 -40.12 -13.99 7.34
N VAL A 30 -41.06 -13.11 7.66
CA VAL A 30 -41.07 -11.71 7.23
C VAL A 30 -39.86 -10.97 7.81
N CYS A 31 -39.52 -11.17 9.06
CA CYS A 31 -38.34 -10.59 9.71
C CYS A 31 -37.05 -11.10 9.06
N ALA A 32 -36.93 -12.38 8.73
CA ALA A 32 -35.76 -12.95 8.05
C ALA A 32 -35.58 -12.41 6.63
N VAL A 33 -36.67 -12.25 5.87
CA VAL A 33 -36.68 -11.67 4.55
C VAL A 33 -36.30 -10.18 4.61
N SER A 34 -36.88 -9.41 5.54
CA SER A 34 -36.57 -7.98 5.71
C SER A 34 -35.12 -7.76 6.15
N TYR A 35 -34.57 -8.63 7.04
CA TYR A 35 -33.17 -8.60 7.43
C TYR A 35 -32.24 -8.94 6.25
N GLY A 36 -32.56 -9.99 5.48
CA GLY A 36 -31.83 -10.35 4.27
C GLY A 36 -31.84 -9.23 3.23
N MET A 37 -33.00 -8.59 3.05
CA MET A 37 -33.17 -7.48 2.10
C MET A 37 -32.46 -6.21 2.58
N SER A 38 -32.49 -5.91 3.87
CA SER A 38 -31.72 -4.82 4.48
C SER A 38 -30.22 -5.01 4.31
N LYS A 39 -29.73 -6.23 4.52
CA LYS A 39 -28.33 -6.59 4.32
C LYS A 39 -27.91 -6.55 2.85
N TYR A 40 -28.80 -6.95 1.94
CA TYR A 40 -28.59 -6.83 0.50
C TYR A 40 -28.60 -5.37 0.05
N LEU A 41 -29.56 -4.57 0.49
CA LEU A 41 -29.64 -3.13 0.21
C LEU A 41 -28.45 -2.36 0.79
N SER A 42 -28.01 -2.66 2.02
CA SER A 42 -26.82 -2.02 2.58
C SER A 42 -25.57 -2.34 1.76
N LYS A 43 -25.43 -3.58 1.30
CA LYS A 43 -24.35 -4.02 0.41
C LYS A 43 -24.41 -3.33 -0.96
N TYR A 44 -25.61 -3.21 -1.54
CA TYR A 44 -25.85 -2.53 -2.82
C TYR A 44 -25.63 -1.02 -2.73
N ILE A 45 -26.08 -0.37 -1.65
CA ILE A 45 -25.84 1.06 -1.39
C ILE A 45 -24.35 1.31 -1.16
N GLN A 46 -23.68 0.42 -0.43
CA GLN A 46 -22.24 0.50 -0.18
C GLN A 46 -21.44 0.35 -1.47
N GLN A 47 -21.86 -0.53 -2.38
CA GLN A 47 -21.28 -0.71 -3.70
C GLN A 47 -21.54 0.50 -4.61
N GLN A 48 -22.74 1.11 -4.59
CA GLN A 48 -23.02 2.35 -5.32
C GLN A 48 -22.28 3.56 -4.75
N GLN A 49 -22.08 3.64 -3.43
CA GLN A 49 -21.28 4.73 -2.83
C GLN A 49 -19.80 4.65 -3.19
N MET A 50 -19.29 3.45 -3.55
CA MET A 50 -17.94 3.30 -4.09
C MET A 50 -17.83 3.84 -5.52
N THR A 51 -18.82 3.56 -6.37
CA THR A 51 -18.80 3.95 -7.80
C THR A 51 -19.08 5.44 -8.02
N THR A 52 -19.75 6.12 -7.07
CA THR A 52 -20.17 7.52 -7.20
C THR A 52 -19.34 8.52 -6.39
N ARG A 53 -18.20 8.13 -5.79
CA ARG A 53 -17.32 9.12 -5.16
C ARG A 53 -16.68 10.00 -6.22
N PRO A 54 -16.83 11.34 -6.15
CA PRO A 54 -16.25 12.26 -7.15
C PRO A 54 -14.71 12.18 -7.24
N GLY A 55 -14.05 11.55 -6.24
CA GLY A 55 -12.62 11.26 -6.27
C GLY A 55 -12.19 10.13 -7.22
N ASN A 56 -13.09 9.20 -7.58
CA ASN A 56 -12.72 8.05 -8.39
C ASN A 56 -12.31 8.41 -9.83
N GLU A 57 -13.03 9.34 -10.48
CA GLU A 57 -12.67 9.80 -11.81
C GLU A 57 -11.33 10.57 -11.81
N GLN A 58 -11.14 11.46 -10.84
CA GLN A 58 -9.90 12.23 -10.71
C GLN A 58 -8.68 11.34 -10.48
N ASN A 59 -8.81 10.29 -9.65
CA ASN A 59 -7.73 9.33 -9.42
C ASN A 59 -7.41 8.53 -10.70
N LYS A 60 -8.42 8.10 -11.45
CA LYS A 60 -8.26 7.41 -12.72
C LYS A 60 -7.56 8.31 -13.75
N GLU A 61 -7.98 9.56 -13.89
CA GLU A 61 -7.34 10.54 -14.78
C GLU A 61 -5.88 10.80 -14.40
N ARG A 62 -5.60 10.92 -13.09
CA ARG A 62 -4.23 11.07 -12.59
C ARG A 62 -3.34 9.88 -12.98
N LEU A 63 -3.83 8.65 -12.79
CA LEU A 63 -3.08 7.44 -13.16
C LEU A 63 -2.88 7.34 -14.67
N ILE A 64 -3.90 7.67 -15.48
CA ILE A 64 -3.78 7.73 -16.94
C ILE A 64 -2.69 8.73 -17.33
N LYS A 65 -2.70 9.94 -16.78
CA LYS A 65 -1.70 10.97 -17.06
C LYS A 65 -0.28 10.50 -16.67
N MET A 66 -0.14 9.87 -15.51
CA MET A 66 1.13 9.30 -15.05
C MET A 66 1.68 8.26 -16.05
N LEU A 67 0.83 7.31 -16.47
CA LEU A 67 1.23 6.27 -17.41
C LEU A 67 1.52 6.84 -18.81
N MET A 68 0.73 7.81 -19.27
CA MET A 68 0.98 8.49 -20.53
C MET A 68 2.34 9.21 -20.56
N ASN A 69 2.67 9.92 -19.49
CA ASN A 69 3.96 10.60 -19.39
C ASN A 69 5.11 9.61 -19.41
N ARG A 70 4.97 8.46 -18.75
CA ARG A 70 5.99 7.40 -18.72
C ARG A 70 6.16 6.75 -20.11
N GLU A 71 5.08 6.31 -20.73
CA GLU A 71 5.12 5.71 -22.06
C GLU A 71 5.72 6.69 -23.10
N ARG A 72 5.42 7.99 -22.96
CA ARG A 72 6.00 9.01 -23.82
C ARG A 72 7.53 9.14 -23.61
N GLN A 73 8.00 9.08 -22.37
CA GLN A 73 9.43 9.10 -22.07
C GLN A 73 10.14 7.86 -22.64
N GLU A 74 9.59 6.67 -22.43
CA GLU A 74 10.14 5.42 -22.96
C GLU A 74 10.25 5.45 -24.50
N LEU A 75 9.26 6.01 -25.20
CA LEU A 75 9.27 6.11 -26.66
C LEU A 75 10.19 7.23 -27.21
N MET A 76 10.45 8.28 -26.43
CA MET A 76 11.40 9.33 -26.82
C MET A 76 12.86 8.89 -26.66
N ASP A 77 13.14 7.92 -25.84
CA ASP A 77 14.47 7.33 -25.68
C ASP A 77 14.78 6.32 -26.82
N ASP A 78 13.76 5.84 -27.57
CA ASP A 78 13.91 5.01 -28.76
C ASP A 78 14.08 5.90 -30.00
N GLU A 79 15.28 5.92 -30.58
CA GLU A 79 15.66 6.78 -31.73
C GLU A 79 14.81 6.57 -33.00
N GLU A 80 14.13 5.42 -33.15
CA GLU A 80 13.32 5.07 -34.33
C GLU A 80 11.94 5.74 -34.37
N GLU A 81 11.35 6.14 -33.24
CA GLU A 81 10.00 6.75 -33.19
C GLU A 81 9.99 8.29 -33.27
N ASN A 82 11.14 8.96 -33.36
CA ASN A 82 11.26 10.42 -33.49
C ASN A 82 10.68 11.00 -34.82
N LEU A 83 10.18 10.16 -35.73
CA LEU A 83 9.57 10.56 -37.01
C LEU A 83 8.04 10.52 -37.01
N ILE A 84 7.40 10.15 -35.88
CA ILE A 84 5.94 10.04 -35.77
C ILE A 84 5.39 11.40 -35.30
N ASP A 85 4.30 11.85 -35.96
CA ASP A 85 3.54 13.04 -35.54
C ASP A 85 3.12 12.92 -34.07
N ASP A 86 3.41 13.94 -33.28
CA ASP A 86 3.20 13.96 -31.81
C ASP A 86 1.72 13.69 -31.44
N ASP A 87 0.77 14.08 -32.29
CA ASP A 87 -0.66 13.83 -32.09
C ASP A 87 -1.04 12.35 -32.30
N VAL A 88 -0.45 11.69 -33.31
CA VAL A 88 -0.67 10.25 -33.59
C VAL A 88 -0.04 9.39 -32.50
N LEU A 89 1.15 9.75 -32.07
CA LEU A 89 1.85 9.09 -30.96
C LEU A 89 1.03 9.20 -29.66
N ARG A 90 0.53 10.39 -29.35
CA ARG A 90 -0.31 10.64 -28.18
C ARG A 90 -1.60 9.83 -28.20
N GLU A 91 -2.27 9.71 -29.33
CA GLU A 91 -3.48 8.90 -29.47
C GLU A 91 -3.19 7.40 -29.29
N LYS A 92 -2.09 6.90 -29.84
CA LYS A 92 -1.64 5.50 -29.69
C LYS A 92 -1.35 5.16 -28.24
N ILE A 93 -0.61 6.03 -27.54
CA ILE A 93 -0.32 5.88 -26.10
C ILE A 93 -1.61 5.92 -25.30
N MET A 94 -2.49 6.89 -25.55
CA MET A 94 -3.74 7.03 -24.83
C MET A 94 -4.62 5.79 -24.95
N ARG A 95 -4.78 5.23 -26.15
CA ARG A 95 -5.53 3.98 -26.37
C ARG A 95 -4.91 2.82 -25.58
N LYS A 96 -3.59 2.65 -25.64
CA LYS A 96 -2.87 1.59 -24.91
C LYS A 96 -3.08 1.71 -23.40
N VAL A 97 -2.89 2.91 -22.84
CA VAL A 97 -3.01 3.18 -21.42
C VAL A 97 -4.45 3.01 -20.93
N VAL A 98 -5.44 3.56 -21.63
CA VAL A 98 -6.85 3.45 -21.24
C VAL A 98 -7.32 2.00 -21.26
N THR A 99 -6.91 1.21 -22.27
CA THR A 99 -7.25 -0.22 -22.35
C THR A 99 -6.55 -1.04 -21.25
N ALA A 100 -5.30 -0.70 -20.92
CA ALA A 100 -4.55 -1.38 -19.84
C ALA A 100 -5.06 -1.00 -18.45
N LEU A 101 -5.64 0.19 -18.27
CA LEU A 101 -6.07 0.74 -16.99
C LEU A 101 -7.59 0.59 -16.77
N GLU A 102 -8.15 -0.59 -17.07
CA GLU A 102 -9.49 -0.95 -16.59
C GLU A 102 -9.40 -1.24 -15.08
N LEU A 103 -9.84 -0.28 -14.27
CA LEU A 103 -9.79 -0.40 -12.81
C LEU A 103 -11.09 -0.99 -12.28
N THR A 104 -10.97 -1.99 -11.43
CA THR A 104 -12.08 -2.48 -10.59
C THR A 104 -12.37 -1.49 -9.45
N ASP A 105 -13.53 -1.59 -8.80
CA ASP A 105 -13.90 -0.71 -7.69
C ASP A 105 -12.89 -0.76 -6.53
N TYR A 106 -12.32 -1.94 -6.27
CA TYR A 106 -11.29 -2.14 -5.25
C TYR A 106 -9.94 -1.52 -5.65
N GLU A 107 -9.56 -1.62 -6.92
CA GLU A 107 -8.35 -0.96 -7.44
C GLU A 107 -8.49 0.57 -7.42
N GLN A 108 -9.68 1.09 -7.67
CA GLN A 108 -9.97 2.53 -7.55
C GLN A 108 -9.81 3.01 -6.09
N ALA A 109 -10.22 2.20 -5.12
CA ALA A 109 -10.03 2.52 -3.71
C ALA A 109 -8.53 2.57 -3.32
N ILE A 110 -7.70 1.67 -3.86
CA ILE A 110 -6.24 1.68 -3.64
C ILE A 110 -5.57 2.80 -4.44
N ALA A 111 -6.13 3.21 -5.57
CA ALA A 111 -5.58 4.29 -6.41
C ALA A 111 -5.44 5.64 -5.67
N GLU A 112 -6.22 5.86 -4.61
CA GLU A 112 -6.08 7.04 -3.73
C GLU A 112 -4.71 7.09 -3.04
N ASP A 113 -4.15 5.94 -2.70
CA ASP A 113 -2.87 5.80 -2.01
C ASP A 113 -1.66 5.65 -2.97
N VAL A 114 -1.89 5.73 -4.29
CA VAL A 114 -0.81 5.75 -5.29
C VAL A 114 -0.25 7.15 -5.46
N ILE A 115 1.07 7.26 -5.47
CA ILE A 115 1.79 8.52 -5.69
C ILE A 115 2.60 8.42 -6.99
N ASP A 116 2.45 9.41 -7.88
CA ASP A 116 3.28 9.55 -9.06
C ASP A 116 4.73 9.86 -8.62
N PRO A 117 5.76 9.17 -9.15
CA PRO A 117 7.16 9.49 -8.85
C PRO A 117 7.51 10.96 -9.13
N ASN A 118 6.86 11.61 -10.10
CA ASN A 118 7.07 13.02 -10.42
C ASN A 118 6.50 13.96 -9.36
N ASP A 119 5.45 13.56 -8.65
CA ASP A 119 4.85 14.32 -7.55
C ASP A 119 5.63 14.17 -6.24
N ILE A 120 6.55 13.20 -6.16
CA ILE A 120 7.41 13.02 -4.99
C ILE A 120 8.46 14.12 -4.98
N THR A 121 8.43 14.98 -3.98
CA THR A 121 9.39 16.09 -3.83
C THR A 121 10.71 15.65 -3.18
N ILE A 122 10.73 14.48 -2.52
CA ILE A 122 11.86 13.96 -1.75
C ILE A 122 12.73 13.08 -2.66
N SER A 123 14.04 13.38 -2.74
CA SER A 123 15.05 12.62 -3.45
C SER A 123 16.11 12.06 -2.49
N PHE A 124 17.06 11.26 -2.96
CA PHE A 124 18.19 10.80 -2.13
C PHE A 124 19.04 11.95 -1.58
N LYS A 125 19.02 13.11 -2.24
CA LYS A 125 19.74 14.31 -1.78
C LYS A 125 19.10 14.91 -0.51
N ASP A 126 17.81 14.69 -0.31
CA ASP A 126 17.06 15.19 0.85
C ASP A 126 17.15 14.26 2.07
N VAL A 127 17.74 13.07 1.90
CA VAL A 127 17.96 12.08 2.97
C VAL A 127 19.42 12.17 3.43
N GLY A 128 19.67 12.71 4.63
CA GLY A 128 21.02 12.90 5.16
C GLY A 128 21.49 11.72 6.02
N GLY A 129 22.80 11.49 6.03
CA GLY A 129 23.47 10.66 7.05
C GLY A 129 23.49 9.15 6.82
N ILE A 130 23.06 8.66 5.65
CA ILE A 130 23.02 7.23 5.30
C ILE A 130 23.58 7.00 3.86
N ASP A 131 24.67 7.65 3.51
CA ASP A 131 25.16 7.68 2.14
C ASP A 131 25.56 6.30 1.59
N GLU A 132 26.21 5.46 2.41
CA GLU A 132 26.57 4.08 2.03
C GLU A 132 25.32 3.23 1.76
N MET A 133 24.32 3.32 2.63
CA MET A 133 23.05 2.61 2.48
C MET A 133 22.30 3.08 1.23
N LYS A 134 22.33 4.39 0.92
CA LYS A 134 21.70 4.91 -0.31
C LYS A 134 22.36 4.34 -1.56
N ALA A 135 23.69 4.19 -1.57
CA ALA A 135 24.40 3.57 -2.68
C ALA A 135 24.00 2.10 -2.85
N GLU A 136 23.95 1.32 -1.76
CA GLU A 136 23.51 -0.08 -1.80
C GLU A 136 22.04 -0.21 -2.26
N LEU A 137 21.14 0.64 -1.77
CA LEU A 137 19.74 0.66 -2.20
C LEU A 137 19.58 1.08 -3.65
N PHE A 138 20.43 1.98 -4.14
CA PHE A 138 20.45 2.33 -5.55
C PHE A 138 20.78 1.11 -6.41
N ASP A 139 21.84 0.39 -6.08
CA ASP A 139 22.26 -0.79 -6.83
C ASP A 139 21.25 -1.94 -6.77
N LEU A 140 20.58 -2.13 -5.62
CA LEU A 140 19.67 -3.24 -5.41
C LEU A 140 18.25 -2.98 -5.91
N VAL A 141 17.76 -1.75 -5.91
CA VAL A 141 16.37 -1.40 -6.22
C VAL A 141 16.26 -0.48 -7.42
N VAL A 142 16.97 0.64 -7.39
CA VAL A 142 16.82 1.68 -8.43
C VAL A 142 17.39 1.18 -9.76
N LEU A 143 18.60 0.67 -9.75
CA LEU A 143 19.28 0.23 -10.97
C LEU A 143 18.53 -0.90 -11.71
N PRO A 144 17.99 -1.95 -11.05
CA PRO A 144 17.19 -2.97 -11.73
C PRO A 144 15.87 -2.46 -12.34
N ILE A 145 15.32 -1.39 -11.77
CA ILE A 145 14.11 -0.76 -12.31
C ILE A 145 14.43 0.11 -13.51
N VAL A 146 15.50 0.92 -13.42
CA VAL A 146 15.92 1.86 -14.48
C VAL A 146 16.62 1.15 -15.64
N ARG A 147 17.41 0.12 -15.35
CA ARG A 147 18.20 -0.65 -16.33
C ARG A 147 17.96 -2.15 -16.18
N PRO A 148 16.75 -2.64 -16.49
CA PRO A 148 16.42 -4.06 -16.39
C PRO A 148 17.27 -4.92 -17.33
N ASP A 149 17.77 -4.36 -18.43
CA ASP A 149 18.66 -5.00 -19.40
C ASP A 149 19.93 -5.59 -18.76
N LEU A 150 20.48 -4.94 -17.74
CA LEU A 150 21.69 -5.40 -17.04
C LEU A 150 21.45 -6.68 -16.20
N PHE A 151 20.19 -6.99 -15.89
CA PHE A 151 19.80 -8.11 -15.03
C PHE A 151 19.12 -9.25 -15.79
N GLN A 152 18.91 -9.10 -17.11
CA GLN A 152 18.36 -10.15 -18.00
C GLN A 152 19.44 -11.08 -18.52
N SER A 153 20.23 -11.68 -17.61
CA SER A 153 21.19 -12.70 -18.05
C SER A 153 20.54 -14.09 -18.02
N ASP A 154 20.77 -14.90 -19.06
CA ASP A 154 20.29 -16.29 -19.15
C ASP A 154 20.77 -17.19 -18.01
N SER A 155 21.83 -16.78 -17.30
CA SER A 155 22.40 -17.52 -16.18
C SER A 155 21.58 -17.49 -14.90
N GLY A 156 20.63 -16.52 -14.75
CA GLY A 156 19.80 -16.37 -13.54
C GLY A 156 20.57 -16.10 -12.24
N LEU A 157 21.90 -15.89 -12.33
CA LEU A 157 22.80 -15.74 -11.18
C LEU A 157 22.64 -14.38 -10.46
N VAL A 158 22.18 -13.37 -11.18
CA VAL A 158 21.98 -12.02 -10.64
C VAL A 158 20.53 -11.64 -10.80
N SER A 159 19.71 -11.91 -9.77
CA SER A 159 18.34 -11.44 -9.71
C SER A 159 18.20 -10.40 -8.60
N PRO A 160 17.67 -9.20 -8.89
CA PRO A 160 17.45 -8.18 -7.86
C PRO A 160 16.47 -8.67 -6.81
N PRO A 161 16.65 -8.28 -5.54
CA PRO A 161 15.72 -8.63 -4.48
C PRO A 161 14.37 -7.96 -4.74
N ARG A 162 13.29 -8.74 -4.66
CA ARG A 162 11.92 -8.22 -4.85
C ARG A 162 11.27 -7.77 -3.56
N GLY A 163 11.98 -7.89 -2.44
CA GLY A 163 11.52 -7.47 -1.14
C GLY A 163 12.67 -6.99 -0.27
N ILE A 164 12.46 -5.84 0.38
CA ILE A 164 13.42 -5.20 1.26
C ILE A 164 12.71 -4.74 2.52
N LEU A 165 13.34 -4.96 3.68
CA LEU A 165 12.87 -4.47 4.96
C LEU A 165 13.72 -3.30 5.43
N LEU A 166 13.07 -2.16 5.69
CA LEU A 166 13.66 -1.01 6.37
C LEU A 166 13.24 -1.05 7.83
N TYR A 167 14.19 -1.13 8.78
CA TYR A 167 13.84 -1.16 10.18
C TYR A 167 14.69 -0.20 11.01
N GLY A 168 14.22 0.15 12.20
CA GLY A 168 14.91 1.05 13.12
C GLY A 168 13.95 1.91 13.92
N SER A 169 14.50 2.78 14.77
CA SER A 169 13.72 3.65 15.67
C SER A 169 12.71 4.53 14.90
N PRO A 170 11.60 4.93 15.53
CA PRO A 170 10.68 5.88 14.93
C PRO A 170 11.38 7.21 14.62
N GLY A 171 10.90 7.93 13.59
CA GLY A 171 11.47 9.23 13.23
C GLY A 171 12.82 9.22 12.50
N THR A 172 13.39 8.04 12.18
CA THR A 172 14.69 7.93 11.49
C THR A 172 14.61 8.10 9.96
N GLY A 173 13.40 8.24 9.38
CA GLY A 173 13.22 8.56 7.97
C GLY A 173 12.93 7.39 7.05
N LYS A 174 12.49 6.22 7.54
CA LYS A 174 12.16 5.02 6.74
C LYS A 174 11.18 5.29 5.59
N THR A 175 10.05 5.91 5.89
CA THR A 175 9.03 6.29 4.89
C THR A 175 9.56 7.33 3.90
N MET A 176 10.42 8.26 4.35
CA MET A 176 11.07 9.25 3.51
C MET A 176 12.03 8.60 2.52
N LEU A 177 12.82 7.63 2.97
CA LEU A 177 13.74 6.85 2.15
C LEU A 177 12.99 6.02 1.10
N ALA A 178 11.88 5.37 1.47
CA ALA A 178 11.06 4.61 0.53
C ALA A 178 10.50 5.49 -0.61
N LYS A 179 10.05 6.71 -0.28
CA LYS A 179 9.62 7.69 -1.29
C LYS A 179 10.77 8.15 -2.18
N ALA A 180 11.95 8.38 -1.61
CA ALA A 180 13.13 8.75 -2.37
C ALA A 180 13.54 7.65 -3.37
N ILE A 181 13.48 6.37 -2.95
CA ILE A 181 13.72 5.22 -3.84
C ILE A 181 12.75 5.23 -5.02
N ALA A 182 11.46 5.42 -4.77
CA ALA A 182 10.45 5.46 -5.83
C ALA A 182 10.67 6.61 -6.81
N LYS A 183 11.06 7.78 -6.30
CA LYS A 183 11.41 8.94 -7.13
C LYS A 183 12.62 8.65 -8.03
N GLU A 184 13.71 8.18 -7.45
CA GLU A 184 14.96 7.91 -8.19
C GLU A 184 14.79 6.79 -9.22
N SER A 185 13.90 5.82 -8.96
CA SER A 185 13.63 4.74 -9.90
C SER A 185 12.56 5.06 -10.95
N GLY A 186 11.83 6.18 -10.83
CA GLY A 186 10.69 6.50 -11.68
C GLY A 186 9.52 5.51 -11.53
N ALA A 187 9.50 4.72 -10.46
CA ALA A 187 8.47 3.72 -10.20
C ALA A 187 7.24 4.34 -9.54
N ALA A 188 6.05 3.85 -9.89
CA ALA A 188 4.83 4.21 -9.20
C ALA A 188 4.89 3.79 -7.73
N PHE A 189 4.60 4.69 -6.80
CA PHE A 189 4.66 4.40 -5.37
C PHE A 189 3.27 4.07 -4.84
N VAL A 190 3.04 2.79 -4.50
CA VAL A 190 1.79 2.29 -3.94
C VAL A 190 1.94 2.20 -2.43
N ASN A 191 1.37 3.16 -1.70
CA ASN A 191 1.48 3.23 -0.25
C ASN A 191 0.37 2.42 0.43
N VAL A 192 0.70 1.22 0.90
CA VAL A 192 -0.25 0.30 1.53
C VAL A 192 -0.33 0.54 3.03
N ARG A 193 -1.47 1.04 3.49
CA ARG A 193 -1.79 1.16 4.92
C ARG A 193 -2.64 -0.02 5.35
N LEU A 194 -2.02 -0.98 6.01
CA LEU A 194 -2.70 -2.22 6.42
C LEU A 194 -3.86 -1.95 7.39
N SER A 195 -3.75 -0.97 8.28
CA SER A 195 -4.85 -0.52 9.14
C SER A 195 -6.08 -0.08 8.35
N SER A 196 -5.87 0.69 7.29
CA SER A 196 -6.98 1.15 6.42
C SER A 196 -7.66 0.00 5.67
N ILE A 197 -6.92 -1.05 5.32
CA ILE A 197 -7.45 -2.26 4.69
C ILE A 197 -8.29 -3.07 5.68
N MET A 198 -7.87 -3.12 6.96
CA MET A 198 -8.57 -3.89 8.00
C MET A 198 -9.82 -3.18 8.51
N ASP A 199 -9.75 -1.86 8.75
CA ASP A 199 -10.82 -1.10 9.42
C ASP A 199 -11.99 -0.77 8.48
N LYS A 200 -11.72 -0.37 7.25
CA LYS A 200 -12.76 0.11 6.32
C LYS A 200 -13.60 -1.00 5.68
N TRP A 201 -13.08 -2.23 5.61
CA TRP A 201 -13.61 -3.27 4.72
C TRP A 201 -13.71 -4.63 5.42
N PHE A 202 -14.35 -4.67 6.59
CA PHE A 202 -14.56 -5.92 7.30
C PHE A 202 -15.25 -6.97 6.40
N GLY A 203 -14.53 -8.07 6.11
CA GLY A 203 -14.98 -9.16 5.22
C GLY A 203 -14.57 -9.00 3.74
N GLU A 204 -13.94 -7.88 3.32
CA GLU A 204 -13.48 -7.65 1.96
C GLU A 204 -11.96 -7.42 1.84
N SER A 205 -11.25 -7.54 2.96
CA SER A 205 -9.80 -7.30 3.04
C SER A 205 -9.00 -8.11 2.02
N ASN A 206 -9.37 -9.37 1.76
CA ASN A 206 -8.72 -10.21 0.74
C ASN A 206 -8.83 -9.61 -0.67
N LYS A 207 -9.97 -8.99 -1.00
CA LYS A 207 -10.18 -8.35 -2.31
C LYS A 207 -9.33 -7.10 -2.46
N LEU A 208 -9.16 -6.32 -1.38
CA LEU A 208 -8.28 -5.15 -1.38
C LEU A 208 -6.81 -5.53 -1.49
N VAL A 209 -6.40 -6.59 -0.81
CA VAL A 209 -5.05 -7.16 -0.97
C VAL A 209 -4.82 -7.57 -2.42
N SER A 210 -5.75 -8.32 -3.01
CA SER A 210 -5.68 -8.73 -4.41
C SER A 210 -5.66 -7.53 -5.38
N ALA A 211 -6.48 -6.51 -5.12
CA ALA A 211 -6.51 -5.28 -5.88
C ALA A 211 -5.20 -4.49 -5.78
N THR A 212 -4.53 -4.48 -4.62
CA THR A 212 -3.23 -3.84 -4.45
C THR A 212 -2.18 -4.43 -5.38
N PHE A 213 -2.05 -5.76 -5.40
CA PHE A 213 -1.09 -6.44 -6.27
C PHE A 213 -1.47 -6.33 -7.75
N SER A 214 -2.76 -6.39 -8.09
CA SER A 214 -3.26 -6.20 -9.45
C SER A 214 -2.96 -4.79 -9.96
N LEU A 215 -3.25 -3.76 -9.15
CA LEU A 215 -2.95 -2.37 -9.50
C LEU A 215 -1.45 -2.14 -9.65
N ALA A 216 -0.62 -2.68 -8.74
CA ALA A 216 0.83 -2.58 -8.84
C ALA A 216 1.37 -3.18 -10.15
N ARG A 217 0.79 -4.29 -10.64
CA ARG A 217 1.13 -4.88 -11.94
C ARG A 217 0.74 -3.95 -13.11
N LYS A 218 -0.44 -3.35 -13.06
CA LYS A 218 -0.91 -2.39 -14.08
C LYS A 218 -0.05 -1.14 -14.14
N LEU A 219 0.49 -0.72 -12.99
CA LEU A 219 1.34 0.48 -12.86
C LEU A 219 2.83 0.18 -12.95
N ALA A 220 3.26 -1.07 -13.19
CA ALA A 220 4.68 -1.44 -13.22
C ALA A 220 5.48 -0.62 -14.26
N PRO A 221 6.74 -0.22 -13.94
CA PRO A 221 7.45 -0.52 -12.71
C PRO A 221 6.86 0.18 -11.50
N SER A 222 6.77 -0.55 -10.38
CA SER A 222 6.12 -0.02 -9.17
C SER A 222 6.83 -0.49 -7.89
N VAL A 223 6.70 0.34 -6.85
CA VAL A 223 7.17 0.06 -5.49
C VAL A 223 5.94 -0.02 -4.58
N ILE A 224 5.68 -1.19 -4.03
CA ILE A 224 4.65 -1.39 -3.00
C ILE A 224 5.32 -1.12 -1.65
N PHE A 225 4.90 -0.05 -0.99
CA PHE A 225 5.41 0.30 0.34
C PHE A 225 4.39 -0.07 1.42
N ILE A 226 4.86 -0.81 2.43
CA ILE A 226 4.04 -1.26 3.55
C ILE A 226 4.67 -0.72 4.82
N ASP A 227 4.03 0.32 5.39
CA ASP A 227 4.47 0.86 6.68
C ASP A 227 3.91 0.01 7.83
N GLU A 228 4.65 -0.02 8.93
CA GLU A 228 4.28 -0.77 10.15
C GLU A 228 3.91 -2.24 9.85
N ILE A 229 4.75 -2.92 9.03
CA ILE A 229 4.49 -4.30 8.58
C ILE A 229 4.36 -5.29 9.75
N ASP A 230 4.89 -4.94 10.92
CA ASP A 230 4.74 -5.68 12.18
C ASP A 230 3.30 -5.69 12.71
N THR A 231 2.50 -4.64 12.48
CA THR A 231 1.10 -4.58 12.94
C THR A 231 0.23 -5.63 12.28
N PHE A 232 0.57 -6.03 11.07
CA PHE A 232 -0.10 -7.10 10.33
C PHE A 232 0.01 -8.48 11.00
N LEU A 233 0.85 -8.63 12.05
CA LEU A 233 1.29 -9.91 12.59
C LEU A 233 1.00 -10.09 14.09
N ASN A 234 0.82 -9.00 14.84
CA ASN A 234 0.66 -9.05 16.30
C ASN A 234 -0.72 -9.58 16.77
N GLN A 235 -1.60 -9.95 15.87
CA GLN A 235 -2.93 -10.47 16.22
C GLN A 235 -2.95 -11.97 16.57
N ARG A 236 -1.83 -12.55 17.00
CA ARG A 236 -1.80 -13.97 17.44
C ARG A 236 -2.52 -14.25 18.75
N ASP A 237 -2.76 -13.24 19.59
CA ASP A 237 -3.19 -13.45 20.98
C ASP A 237 -4.66 -13.15 21.28
N SER A 238 -5.45 -12.67 20.38
CA SER A 238 -6.87 -12.39 20.64
C SER A 238 -7.78 -13.05 19.63
N GLY A 239 -8.48 -14.07 20.05
CA GLY A 239 -9.68 -14.78 19.52
C GLY A 239 -10.40 -14.40 18.22
N GLU A 240 -9.87 -13.45 17.43
CA GLU A 240 -10.43 -13.00 16.14
C GLU A 240 -9.79 -13.70 14.93
N GLY A 241 -9.39 -14.90 15.09
CA GLY A 241 -8.40 -15.70 14.38
C GLY A 241 -8.61 -16.03 12.91
N SER A 242 -9.77 -15.88 12.28
CA SER A 242 -9.90 -16.44 10.92
C SER A 242 -9.71 -15.43 9.78
N ALA A 243 -10.17 -14.21 9.93
CA ALA A 243 -10.13 -13.22 8.85
C ALA A 243 -8.71 -12.65 8.61
N SER A 244 -7.96 -12.33 9.67
CA SER A 244 -6.60 -11.80 9.54
C SER A 244 -5.62 -12.87 9.05
N THR A 245 -5.78 -14.12 9.46
CA THR A 245 -4.99 -15.27 8.99
C THR A 245 -5.25 -15.52 7.50
N SER A 246 -6.51 -15.44 7.05
CA SER A 246 -6.88 -15.59 5.64
C SER A 246 -6.27 -14.48 4.78
N MET A 247 -6.36 -13.22 5.22
CA MET A 247 -5.79 -12.07 4.52
C MET A 247 -4.26 -12.18 4.42
N LYS A 248 -3.58 -12.61 5.48
CA LYS A 248 -2.14 -12.85 5.48
C LYS A 248 -1.75 -13.95 4.49
N SER A 249 -2.48 -15.07 4.48
CA SER A 249 -2.23 -16.15 3.53
C SER A 249 -2.42 -15.69 2.09
N GLU A 250 -3.46 -14.93 1.80
CA GLU A 250 -3.72 -14.35 0.48
C GLU A 250 -2.60 -13.40 0.08
N PHE A 251 -2.19 -12.49 0.98
CA PHE A 251 -1.08 -11.57 0.75
C PHE A 251 0.21 -12.31 0.38
N LEU A 252 0.58 -13.33 1.14
CA LEU A 252 1.78 -14.12 0.89
C LEU A 252 1.70 -14.89 -0.44
N THR A 253 0.54 -15.43 -0.78
CA THR A 253 0.30 -16.15 -2.03
C THR A 253 0.43 -15.23 -3.25
N LEU A 254 -0.16 -14.03 -3.18
CA LEU A 254 -0.07 -13.04 -4.25
C LEU A 254 1.35 -12.51 -4.41
N TRP A 255 2.08 -12.34 -3.31
CA TRP A 255 3.47 -11.94 -3.34
C TRP A 255 4.34 -13.00 -4.04
N ASP A 256 4.17 -14.29 -3.69
CA ASP A 256 4.87 -15.38 -4.37
C ASP A 256 4.50 -15.48 -5.85
N GLY A 257 3.23 -15.26 -6.20
CA GLY A 257 2.77 -15.21 -7.58
C GLY A 257 3.47 -14.12 -8.41
N MET A 258 3.75 -12.94 -7.81
CA MET A 258 4.58 -11.92 -8.48
C MET A 258 6.01 -12.35 -8.71
N LEU A 259 6.55 -13.24 -7.85
CA LEU A 259 7.91 -13.75 -7.99
C LEU A 259 8.05 -14.70 -9.19
N SER A 260 7.00 -15.40 -9.59
CA SER A 260 7.01 -16.39 -10.67
C SER A 260 6.86 -15.77 -12.08
N ASP A 261 6.21 -14.61 -12.23
CA ASP A 261 5.88 -13.99 -13.53
C ASP A 261 7.06 -13.24 -14.21
N SER A 262 8.30 -13.58 -13.88
CA SER A 262 9.48 -12.74 -14.03
C SER A 262 10.08 -12.55 -15.42
N LYS A 263 9.68 -13.33 -16.43
CA LYS A 263 10.43 -13.30 -17.71
C LYS A 263 10.08 -12.17 -18.68
N ASN A 264 8.92 -11.52 -18.55
CA ASN A 264 8.49 -10.45 -19.47
C ASN A 264 7.75 -9.29 -18.79
N SER A 265 7.70 -9.20 -17.47
CA SER A 265 6.98 -8.13 -16.76
C SER A 265 7.93 -7.07 -16.21
N LYS A 266 7.51 -5.80 -16.29
CA LYS A 266 8.23 -4.69 -15.64
C LYS A 266 8.37 -4.98 -14.12
N PRO A 267 9.49 -4.58 -13.49
CA PRO A 267 9.79 -4.96 -12.12
C PRO A 267 8.83 -4.35 -11.09
N ILE A 268 8.48 -5.15 -10.07
CA ILE A 268 7.72 -4.72 -8.90
C ILE A 268 8.55 -5.06 -7.67
N THR A 269 8.78 -4.08 -6.80
CA THR A 269 9.54 -4.27 -5.56
C THR A 269 8.66 -3.97 -4.35
N VAL A 270 8.73 -4.79 -3.31
CA VAL A 270 8.03 -4.56 -2.03
C VAL A 270 9.02 -4.01 -1.02
N LEU A 271 8.71 -2.85 -0.45
CA LEU A 271 9.45 -2.24 0.65
C LEU A 271 8.61 -2.32 1.92
N GLY A 272 9.01 -3.13 2.88
CA GLY A 272 8.43 -3.14 4.22
C GLY A 272 9.16 -2.15 5.13
N ALA A 273 8.44 -1.48 6.02
CA ALA A 273 9.02 -0.67 7.09
C ALA A 273 8.48 -1.13 8.45
N THR A 274 9.34 -1.13 9.47
CA THR A 274 8.95 -1.46 10.84
C THR A 274 9.82 -0.76 11.87
N ASN A 275 9.23 -0.45 13.02
CA ASN A 275 9.96 -0.04 14.21
C ASN A 275 10.30 -1.23 15.13
N ARG A 276 9.73 -2.42 14.85
CA ARG A 276 9.84 -3.63 15.68
C ARG A 276 10.23 -4.84 14.83
N PRO A 277 11.49 -4.95 14.39
CA PRO A 277 11.92 -6.00 13.46
C PRO A 277 11.73 -7.42 14.04
N TYR A 278 11.77 -7.57 15.35
CA TYR A 278 11.61 -8.87 16.05
C TYR A 278 10.15 -9.37 16.06
N ASP A 279 9.18 -8.46 15.86
CA ASP A 279 7.74 -8.79 15.82
C ASP A 279 7.28 -9.20 14.41
N VAL A 280 8.14 -9.06 13.40
CA VAL A 280 7.82 -9.43 12.02
C VAL A 280 7.85 -10.95 11.84
N ASP A 281 6.78 -11.52 11.28
CA ASP A 281 6.66 -12.95 11.03
C ASP A 281 7.75 -13.46 10.07
N GLN A 282 8.29 -14.63 10.39
CA GLN A 282 9.33 -15.27 9.58
C GLN A 282 8.91 -15.56 8.13
N ALA A 283 7.61 -15.81 7.89
CA ALA A 283 7.11 -16.00 6.53
C ALA A 283 7.26 -14.73 5.68
N ILE A 284 7.10 -13.54 6.29
CA ILE A 284 7.33 -12.26 5.63
C ILE A 284 8.83 -11.99 5.48
N LEU A 285 9.64 -12.23 6.53
CA LEU A 285 11.09 -12.05 6.46
C LEU A 285 11.75 -12.87 5.35
N ARG A 286 11.22 -14.07 5.06
CA ARG A 286 11.70 -14.88 3.91
C ARG A 286 11.49 -14.21 2.56
N ARG A 287 10.50 -13.31 2.45
CA ARG A 287 10.19 -12.54 1.23
C ARG A 287 10.84 -11.16 1.19
N LEU A 288 11.43 -10.76 2.34
CA LEU A 288 12.23 -9.54 2.51
C LEU A 288 13.69 -9.93 2.81
N PRO A 289 14.41 -10.58 1.89
CA PRO A 289 15.73 -11.17 2.14
C PRO A 289 16.83 -10.14 2.40
N ARG A 290 16.58 -8.88 2.05
CA ARG A 290 17.48 -7.78 2.34
C ARG A 290 16.88 -6.88 3.41
N THR A 291 17.67 -6.64 4.46
CA THR A 291 17.25 -5.84 5.61
C THR A 291 18.22 -4.71 5.82
N PHE A 292 17.70 -3.49 6.03
CA PHE A 292 18.49 -2.29 6.25
C PHE A 292 18.10 -1.64 7.58
N GLU A 293 19.06 -1.48 8.46
CA GLU A 293 18.88 -0.80 9.73
C GLU A 293 19.07 0.71 9.58
N ILE A 294 18.00 1.47 9.78
CA ILE A 294 18.06 2.92 9.81
C ILE A 294 18.10 3.36 11.28
N GLY A 295 19.31 3.33 11.85
CA GLY A 295 19.55 3.69 13.23
C GLY A 295 19.46 5.20 13.49
N LEU A 296 19.61 5.58 14.75
CA LEU A 296 19.74 7.00 15.12
C LEU A 296 21.01 7.60 14.49
N PRO A 297 20.93 8.84 14.00
CA PRO A 297 22.05 9.46 13.30
C PRO A 297 23.21 9.78 14.26
N ASN A 298 24.44 9.50 13.82
CA ASN A 298 25.65 9.91 14.52
C ASN A 298 25.87 11.45 14.37
N ALA A 299 26.84 12.03 15.06
CA ALA A 299 27.08 13.47 15.05
C ALA A 299 27.32 14.04 13.63
N LYS A 300 28.00 13.29 12.75
CA LYS A 300 28.20 13.67 11.34
C LYS A 300 26.89 13.63 10.56
N SER A 301 26.10 12.59 10.75
CA SER A 301 24.80 12.46 10.10
C SER A 301 23.82 13.53 10.60
N ARG A 302 23.80 13.86 11.90
CA ARG A 302 22.98 14.95 12.44
C ARG A 302 23.37 16.30 11.81
N LEU A 303 24.66 16.55 11.65
CA LEU A 303 25.15 17.77 10.98
C LEU A 303 24.66 17.83 9.53
N GLN A 304 24.69 16.73 8.80
CA GLN A 304 24.13 16.66 7.43
C GLN A 304 22.63 16.94 7.42
N ILE A 305 21.88 16.30 8.30
CA ILE A 305 20.42 16.47 8.42
C ILE A 305 20.06 17.92 8.76
N LEU A 306 20.74 18.52 9.72
CA LEU A 306 20.54 19.94 10.09
C LEU A 306 20.84 20.87 8.92
N ASN A 307 21.91 20.66 8.18
CA ASN A 307 22.23 21.45 7.01
C ASN A 307 21.16 21.33 5.93
N LEU A 308 20.59 20.15 5.70
CA LEU A 308 19.51 19.94 4.74
C LEU A 308 18.23 20.70 5.14
N PHE A 309 17.87 20.69 6.41
CA PHE A 309 16.70 21.45 6.87
C PHE A 309 16.92 22.96 6.75
N LEU A 310 18.12 23.43 7.02
CA LEU A 310 18.45 24.84 7.09
C LEU A 310 18.85 25.46 5.74
N ILE A 311 19.05 24.65 4.68
CA ILE A 311 19.47 25.13 3.35
C ILE A 311 18.48 26.15 2.75
N LYS A 312 17.19 26.05 3.10
CA LYS A 312 16.13 26.96 2.62
C LYS A 312 15.95 28.21 3.50
N HIS A 313 16.64 28.29 4.64
CA HIS A 313 16.50 29.38 5.60
C HIS A 313 17.66 30.36 5.49
N LYS A 314 17.36 31.65 5.56
CA LYS A 314 18.39 32.71 5.63
C LYS A 314 18.92 32.75 7.07
N LEU A 315 20.04 32.11 7.30
CA LEU A 315 20.71 32.12 8.61
C LEU A 315 21.77 33.22 8.64
N THR A 316 21.97 33.80 9.83
CA THR A 316 23.13 34.66 10.11
C THR A 316 24.41 33.78 10.16
N GLU A 317 25.58 34.39 10.00
CA GLU A 317 26.86 33.65 10.09
C GLU A 317 27.05 33.03 11.47
N ASP A 318 26.66 33.72 12.55
CA ASP A 318 26.75 33.20 13.90
C ASP A 318 25.87 31.96 14.08
N ALA A 319 24.62 31.96 13.54
CA ALA A 319 23.72 30.79 13.58
C ALA A 319 24.32 29.60 12.81
N ARG A 320 24.94 29.83 11.63
CA ARG A 320 25.63 28.78 10.88
C ARG A 320 26.78 28.16 11.65
N ASN A 321 27.57 28.97 12.34
CA ASN A 321 28.72 28.53 13.15
C ASN A 321 28.27 27.70 14.35
N MET A 322 27.02 27.81 14.81
CA MET A 322 26.47 27.02 15.91
C MET A 322 25.98 25.63 15.48
N ILE A 323 25.68 25.38 14.21
CA ILE A 323 25.14 24.10 13.74
C ILE A 323 26.02 22.90 14.12
N PRO A 324 27.37 22.93 14.00
CA PRO A 324 28.22 21.82 14.45
C PRO A 324 28.16 21.56 15.95
N ALA A 325 27.98 22.61 16.77
CA ALA A 325 27.81 22.47 18.23
C ALA A 325 26.45 21.84 18.55
N ILE A 326 25.38 22.26 17.88
CA ILE A 326 24.03 21.67 18.02
C ILE A 326 24.08 20.19 17.64
N ALA A 327 24.72 19.83 16.53
CA ALA A 327 24.88 18.43 16.11
C ALA A 327 25.60 17.56 17.16
N LYS A 328 26.49 18.13 17.98
CA LYS A 328 27.17 17.41 19.06
C LYS A 328 26.29 17.21 20.28
N VAL A 329 25.54 18.24 20.70
CA VAL A 329 24.75 18.18 21.94
C VAL A 329 23.40 17.46 21.75
N THR A 330 22.96 17.21 20.52
CA THR A 330 21.73 16.49 20.20
C THR A 330 21.93 14.99 20.06
N GLU A 331 22.83 14.39 20.88
CA GLU A 331 23.02 12.94 20.87
C GLU A 331 21.72 12.22 21.23
N GLY A 332 21.41 11.14 20.50
CA GLY A 332 20.16 10.37 20.67
C GLY A 332 18.94 10.93 19.93
N TYR A 333 19.03 12.09 19.27
CA TYR A 333 17.94 12.66 18.52
C TYR A 333 17.77 11.96 17.15
N SER A 334 16.52 11.65 16.81
CA SER A 334 16.13 11.19 15.49
C SER A 334 16.07 12.35 14.48
N GLY A 335 15.90 12.04 13.20
CA GLY A 335 15.67 13.07 12.17
C GLY A 335 14.43 13.92 12.43
N SER A 336 13.36 13.32 12.97
CA SER A 336 12.13 14.04 13.35
C SER A 336 12.36 14.98 14.52
N ASP A 337 13.08 14.53 15.55
CA ASP A 337 13.41 15.35 16.72
C ASP A 337 14.27 16.58 16.32
N LEU A 338 15.23 16.35 15.41
CA LEU A 338 16.06 17.44 14.88
C LEU A 338 15.23 18.45 14.06
N LYS A 339 14.17 18.01 13.41
CA LYS A 339 13.25 18.90 12.67
C LYS A 339 12.39 19.74 13.61
N GLU A 340 11.98 19.20 14.75
CA GLU A 340 11.15 19.89 15.75
C GLU A 340 11.92 20.96 16.55
N LEU A 341 13.25 20.97 16.49
CA LEU A 341 14.09 22.01 17.12
C LEU A 341 13.99 23.38 16.45
N TRP A 342 13.40 23.47 15.29
CA TRP A 342 13.32 24.66 14.41
C TRP A 342 11.87 25.04 14.06
#